data_52d14c8b78500b4d89d26f98648de28c
#
_entry.id   52d14c8b78500b4d89d26f98648de28c
#
_cell.length_a   1.000
_cell.length_b   1.000
_cell.length_c   1.000
_cell.angle_alpha   90.00
_cell.angle_beta   90.00
_cell.angle_gamma   90.00
#
_symmetry.space_group_name_H-M   'P 1'
#
loop_
_entity.id
_entity.type
_entity.pdbx_description
1 polymer ?
#
loop_
_entity_poly.entity_id
_entity_poly.type
_entity_poly.pdbx_seq_one_letter_code
_entity_poly.pdbx_strand_id
1 'polypeptide(L)'
;MPLLPVALLVVLLCLPAAPHAAAAEDDPTPTPWPPQFHAKLLMDYHGNLSLADLWYDWPRGRNLHVIRYQLAADAPYYDAEWNNGTSFFYTPARRTCRSAAVGVGILRPDWLVPGSVYLGRRDAGGFDCHVWAKADFITYYEDVRTKRPVKWVFYTGRIAYVMSFEVGAVLEDAEWQAPEYCFTKDGGLPDPDLSRGHDESFIPRSVL
;
A
#
# COMPACT_ATOMS: atom_id res chain seq x y z
N MET A 1 -49.05 39.68 -69.04
CA MET A 1 -48.45 40.09 -67.75
C MET A 1 -47.97 38.84 -67.03
N PRO A 2 -46.69 38.60 -66.94
CA PRO A 2 -46.15 37.45 -66.21
C PRO A 2 -45.88 37.80 -64.76
N LEU A 3 -46.34 36.94 -63.83
CA LEU A 3 -46.11 37.01 -62.42
C LEU A 3 -44.70 36.45 -62.12
N LEU A 4 -43.83 37.22 -61.48
CA LEU A 4 -42.53 36.76 -60.95
C LEU A 4 -42.76 36.00 -59.64
N PRO A 5 -42.07 34.89 -59.39
CA PRO A 5 -42.08 34.24 -58.09
C PRO A 5 -41.05 34.92 -57.19
N VAL A 6 -41.51 35.30 -55.99
CA VAL A 6 -40.66 35.80 -54.90
C VAL A 6 -39.97 34.59 -54.24
N ALA A 7 -38.66 34.46 -54.43
CA ALA A 7 -37.87 33.48 -53.72
C ALA A 7 -37.60 33.93 -52.30
N LEU A 8 -38.13 33.18 -51.31
CA LEU A 8 -37.88 33.41 -49.89
C LEU A 8 -36.50 32.83 -49.50
N LEU A 9 -35.54 33.64 -49.25
CA LEU A 9 -34.17 33.27 -48.83
C LEU A 9 -34.18 33.04 -47.31
N VAL A 10 -34.22 31.77 -46.88
CA VAL A 10 -34.07 31.39 -45.47
C VAL A 10 -32.62 31.37 -45.12
N VAL A 11 -32.14 32.40 -44.42
CA VAL A 11 -30.77 32.45 -43.85
C VAL A 11 -30.74 31.66 -42.59
N LEU A 12 -30.14 30.43 -42.64
CA LEU A 12 -29.92 29.59 -41.46
C LEU A 12 -28.70 30.16 -40.69
N LEU A 13 -28.94 30.88 -39.59
CA LEU A 13 -27.90 31.33 -38.68
C LEU A 13 -27.33 30.10 -37.90
N CYS A 14 -26.20 29.55 -38.34
CA CYS A 14 -25.41 28.65 -37.53
C CYS A 14 -24.72 29.43 -36.41
N LEU A 15 -25.29 29.40 -35.21
CA LEU A 15 -24.59 29.84 -34.00
C LEU A 15 -23.46 28.87 -33.68
N PRO A 16 -22.21 29.31 -33.51
CA PRO A 16 -21.15 28.43 -33.05
C PRO A 16 -21.46 27.99 -31.61
N ALA A 17 -21.56 26.68 -31.38
CA ALA A 17 -21.63 26.14 -30.03
C ALA A 17 -20.30 26.45 -29.35
N ALA A 18 -20.35 27.28 -28.29
CA ALA A 18 -19.16 27.51 -27.46
C ALA A 18 -18.70 26.17 -26.86
N PRO A 19 -17.41 25.85 -26.90
CA PRO A 19 -16.91 24.66 -26.23
C PRO A 19 -17.20 24.83 -24.74
N HIS A 20 -17.99 23.92 -24.17
CA HIS A 20 -18.10 23.79 -22.73
C HIS A 20 -16.71 23.39 -22.26
N ALA A 21 -15.97 24.29 -21.63
CA ALA A 21 -14.82 23.95 -20.84
C ALA A 21 -15.34 23.05 -19.72
N ALA A 22 -15.09 21.74 -19.80
CA ALA A 22 -15.26 20.86 -18.69
C ALA A 22 -14.43 21.43 -17.54
N ALA A 23 -15.07 21.77 -16.44
CA ALA A 23 -14.36 22.13 -15.22
C ALA A 23 -13.39 20.99 -14.93
N ALA A 24 -12.10 21.29 -14.78
CA ALA A 24 -11.14 20.31 -14.32
C ALA A 24 -11.63 19.83 -12.95
N GLU A 25 -12.05 18.57 -12.86
CA GLU A 25 -12.33 17.98 -11.56
C GLU A 25 -11.00 18.00 -10.79
N ASP A 26 -11.04 18.50 -9.56
CA ASP A 26 -9.88 18.46 -8.68
C ASP A 26 -9.42 17.01 -8.51
N ASP A 27 -8.11 16.77 -8.50
CA ASP A 27 -7.57 15.45 -8.28
C ASP A 27 -8.10 14.85 -6.97
N PRO A 28 -8.49 13.58 -6.96
CA PRO A 28 -9.01 12.95 -5.76
C PRO A 28 -7.95 12.90 -4.66
N THR A 29 -8.38 13.05 -3.43
CA THR A 29 -7.51 12.88 -2.26
C THR A 29 -7.43 11.40 -1.88
N PRO A 30 -6.24 10.84 -1.59
CA PRO A 30 -6.12 9.47 -1.12
C PRO A 30 -6.90 9.25 0.18
N THR A 31 -7.56 8.11 0.30
CA THR A 31 -8.27 7.76 1.52
C THR A 31 -7.28 7.37 2.62
N PRO A 32 -7.34 7.98 3.81
CA PRO A 32 -6.53 7.52 4.94
C PRO A 32 -6.81 6.06 5.29
N TRP A 33 -5.79 5.33 5.70
CA TRP A 33 -5.96 3.99 6.22
C TRP A 33 -6.85 3.98 7.46
N PRO A 34 -7.65 2.93 7.69
CA PRO A 34 -8.33 2.75 8.96
C PRO A 34 -7.30 2.70 10.09
N PRO A 35 -7.67 3.15 11.32
CA PRO A 35 -6.74 3.11 12.45
C PRO A 35 -6.33 1.68 12.85
N GLN A 36 -7.16 0.69 12.50
CA GLN A 36 -6.89 -0.73 12.73
C GLN A 36 -7.41 -1.54 11.55
N PHE A 37 -6.60 -2.49 11.07
CA PHE A 37 -7.02 -3.45 10.06
C PHE A 37 -6.12 -4.68 10.01
N HIS A 38 -6.64 -5.75 9.42
CA HIS A 38 -5.89 -6.91 8.94
C HIS A 38 -5.98 -6.99 7.42
N ALA A 39 -4.85 -7.22 6.76
CA ALA A 39 -4.82 -7.48 5.32
C ALA A 39 -4.03 -8.75 5.02
N LYS A 40 -4.55 -9.57 4.11
CA LYS A 40 -3.79 -10.66 3.50
C LYS A 40 -3.19 -10.18 2.21
N LEU A 41 -1.89 -10.33 2.08
CA LEU A 41 -1.12 -9.86 0.95
C LEU A 41 -0.48 -11.04 0.22
N LEU A 42 -0.60 -11.07 -1.10
CA LEU A 42 0.30 -11.83 -1.94
C LEU A 42 1.45 -10.89 -2.33
N MET A 43 2.64 -11.23 -1.88
CA MET A 43 3.86 -10.48 -2.18
C MET A 43 4.59 -11.14 -3.34
N ASP A 44 5.01 -10.33 -4.30
CA ASP A 44 5.90 -10.73 -5.39
C ASP A 44 7.17 -9.87 -5.36
N TYR A 45 8.31 -10.51 -5.31
CA TYR A 45 9.60 -9.86 -5.44
C TYR A 45 10.45 -10.60 -6.48
N HIS A 46 10.45 -10.06 -7.70
CA HIS A 46 11.14 -10.67 -8.86
C HIS A 46 10.79 -12.15 -9.08
N GLY A 47 9.50 -12.51 -8.94
CA GLY A 47 9.00 -13.86 -9.08
C GLY A 47 9.10 -14.73 -7.82
N ASN A 48 9.73 -14.23 -6.75
CA ASN A 48 9.69 -14.91 -5.45
C ASN A 48 8.41 -14.53 -4.72
N LEU A 49 7.54 -15.51 -4.53
CA LEU A 49 6.23 -15.31 -3.94
C LEU A 49 6.22 -15.58 -2.44
N SER A 50 5.48 -14.78 -1.70
CA SER A 50 5.14 -15.03 -0.31
C SER A 50 3.74 -14.55 0.03
N LEU A 51 3.17 -15.09 1.08
CA LEU A 51 1.94 -14.59 1.69
C LEU A 51 2.31 -13.85 2.97
N ALA A 52 1.72 -12.67 3.18
CA ALA A 52 1.88 -11.91 4.40
C ALA A 52 0.51 -11.60 5.01
N ASP A 53 0.35 -11.87 6.29
CA ASP A 53 -0.72 -11.30 7.11
C ASP A 53 -0.19 -10.00 7.71
N LEU A 54 -0.75 -8.87 7.28
CA LEU A 54 -0.43 -7.54 7.80
C LEU A 54 -1.47 -7.14 8.83
N TRP A 55 -1.05 -7.01 10.08
CA TRP A 55 -1.83 -6.48 11.18
C TRP A 55 -1.35 -5.06 11.50
N TYR A 56 -2.27 -4.12 11.52
CA TYR A 56 -1.99 -2.71 11.74
C TYR A 56 -2.84 -2.17 12.89
N ASP A 57 -2.19 -1.59 13.90
CA ASP A 57 -2.84 -1.01 15.08
C ASP A 57 -2.21 0.35 15.41
N TRP A 58 -2.65 1.38 14.69
CA TRP A 58 -2.16 2.74 14.87
C TRP A 58 -2.38 3.30 16.28
N PRO A 59 -3.57 3.11 16.92
CA PRO A 59 -3.79 3.62 18.27
C PRO A 59 -2.77 3.12 19.30
N ARG A 60 -2.22 1.93 19.09
CA ARG A 60 -1.16 1.36 19.95
C ARG A 60 0.22 1.46 19.35
N GLY A 61 0.35 2.08 18.18
CA GLY A 61 1.63 2.35 17.52
C GLY A 61 2.39 1.08 17.16
N ARG A 62 1.72 0.09 16.57
CA ARG A 62 2.30 -1.21 16.26
C ARG A 62 1.82 -1.77 14.93
N ASN A 63 2.68 -2.53 14.28
CA ASN A 63 2.48 -3.18 12.99
C ASN A 63 3.14 -4.56 13.03
N LEU A 64 2.50 -5.58 12.47
CA LEU A 64 3.05 -6.94 12.45
C LEU A 64 2.79 -7.57 11.09
N HIS A 65 3.87 -8.02 10.43
CA HIS A 65 3.79 -8.88 9.27
C HIS A 65 4.13 -10.32 9.67
N VAL A 66 3.26 -11.26 9.32
CA VAL A 66 3.52 -12.70 9.45
C VAL A 66 3.68 -13.28 8.05
N ILE A 67 4.92 -13.54 7.66
CA ILE A 67 5.30 -13.84 6.28
C ILE A 67 5.56 -15.33 6.11
N ARG A 68 4.98 -15.92 5.05
CA ARG A 68 5.17 -17.31 4.65
C ARG A 68 5.66 -17.37 3.22
N TYR A 69 6.88 -17.83 3.02
CA TYR A 69 7.44 -17.97 1.67
C TYR A 69 6.84 -19.18 0.95
N GLN A 70 6.73 -19.07 -0.37
CA GLN A 70 6.20 -20.13 -1.21
C GLN A 70 7.00 -21.43 -1.05
N LEU A 71 6.30 -22.55 -0.80
CA LEU A 71 6.84 -23.88 -0.59
C LEU A 71 7.89 -23.99 0.53
N ALA A 72 8.03 -22.97 1.38
CA ALA A 72 8.87 -23.08 2.55
C ALA A 72 8.25 -24.08 3.54
N ALA A 73 9.03 -25.10 3.92
CA ALA A 73 8.66 -26.03 4.97
C ALA A 73 8.77 -25.43 6.38
N ASP A 74 9.34 -24.23 6.45
CA ASP A 74 9.68 -23.54 7.68
C ASP A 74 8.49 -22.76 8.27
N ALA A 75 8.62 -22.50 9.57
CA ALA A 75 7.70 -21.62 10.27
C ALA A 75 7.70 -20.21 9.68
N PRO A 76 6.61 -19.46 9.87
CA PRO A 76 6.51 -18.10 9.40
C PRO A 76 7.61 -17.21 9.99
N TYR A 77 8.03 -16.26 9.18
CA TYR A 77 8.90 -15.16 9.55
C TYR A 77 8.04 -13.98 10.04
N TYR A 78 8.44 -13.35 11.12
CA TYR A 78 7.73 -12.24 11.74
C TYR A 78 8.55 -10.97 11.62
N ASP A 79 7.88 -9.89 11.25
CA ASP A 79 8.39 -8.52 11.25
C ASP A 79 7.44 -7.68 12.10
N ALA A 80 7.87 -7.37 13.32
CA ALA A 80 7.10 -6.60 14.30
C ALA A 80 7.71 -5.21 14.44
N GLU A 81 6.96 -4.20 14.04
CA GLU A 81 7.38 -2.80 14.01
C GLU A 81 6.60 -1.97 15.05
N TRP A 82 7.31 -1.07 15.72
CA TRP A 82 6.75 -0.19 16.74
C TRP A 82 6.96 1.29 16.40
N ASN A 83 6.01 2.11 16.82
CA ASN A 83 6.02 3.55 16.52
C ASN A 83 7.18 4.32 17.17
N ASN A 84 7.90 3.71 18.12
CA ASN A 84 9.15 4.23 18.66
C ASN A 84 10.37 3.98 17.77
N GLY A 85 10.17 3.40 16.58
CA GLY A 85 11.22 3.08 15.62
C GLY A 85 11.97 1.77 15.90
N THR A 86 11.52 0.97 16.86
CA THR A 86 12.08 -0.37 17.08
C THR A 86 11.36 -1.41 16.24
N SER A 87 12.10 -2.29 15.58
CA SER A 87 11.60 -3.43 14.84
C SER A 87 12.26 -4.71 15.30
N PHE A 88 11.49 -5.80 15.34
CA PHE A 88 11.96 -7.15 15.65
C PHE A 88 11.66 -8.08 14.48
N PHE A 89 12.68 -8.77 14.00
CA PHE A 89 12.60 -9.74 12.91
C PHE A 89 12.95 -11.11 13.45
N TYR A 90 11.99 -12.05 13.45
CA TYR A 90 12.22 -13.33 14.13
C TYR A 90 11.50 -14.50 13.48
N THR A 91 12.07 -15.70 13.67
CA THR A 91 11.48 -16.99 13.29
C THR A 91 11.38 -17.86 14.53
N PRO A 92 10.20 -18.04 15.15
CA PRO A 92 10.06 -18.78 16.41
C PRO A 92 10.61 -20.21 16.37
N ALA A 93 10.34 -20.96 15.29
CA ALA A 93 10.80 -22.35 15.19
C ALA A 93 12.31 -22.49 15.16
N ARG A 94 13.03 -21.46 14.69
CA ARG A 94 14.51 -21.46 14.63
C ARG A 94 15.11 -20.73 15.84
N ARG A 95 14.30 -20.09 16.67
CA ARG A 95 14.73 -19.19 17.76
C ARG A 95 15.70 -18.11 17.29
N THR A 96 15.56 -17.65 16.04
CA THR A 96 16.31 -16.53 15.52
C THR A 96 15.58 -15.23 15.82
N CYS A 97 16.34 -14.18 16.13
CA CYS A 97 15.81 -12.83 16.29
C CYS A 97 16.86 -11.78 15.98
N ARG A 98 16.47 -10.74 15.29
CA ARG A 98 17.25 -9.53 15.07
C ARG A 98 16.38 -8.33 15.44
N SER A 99 16.90 -7.43 16.23
CA SER A 99 16.28 -6.13 16.46
C SER A 99 16.96 -5.05 15.62
N ALA A 100 16.19 -4.05 15.20
CA ALA A 100 16.71 -2.87 14.52
C ALA A 100 16.06 -1.61 15.08
N ALA A 101 16.85 -0.55 15.21
CA ALA A 101 16.36 0.81 15.44
C ALA A 101 16.29 1.50 14.07
N VAL A 102 15.11 1.61 13.51
CA VAL A 102 14.91 2.17 12.16
C VAL A 102 14.86 3.70 12.20
N GLY A 103 14.64 4.29 13.38
CA GLY A 103 14.59 5.73 13.58
C GLY A 103 13.28 6.40 13.16
N VAL A 104 12.35 5.60 12.65
CA VAL A 104 11.02 6.03 12.21
C VAL A 104 10.01 4.99 12.68
N GLY A 105 8.81 5.46 13.03
CA GLY A 105 7.73 4.58 13.44
C GLY A 105 6.97 3.98 12.24
N ILE A 106 5.86 3.32 12.55
CA ILE A 106 4.95 2.78 11.54
C ILE A 106 4.30 3.91 10.73
N LEU A 107 3.84 3.61 9.52
CA LEU A 107 3.15 4.58 8.67
C LEU A 107 1.89 5.10 9.38
N ARG A 108 1.69 6.42 9.34
CA ARG A 108 0.46 7.05 9.83
C ARG A 108 -0.73 6.67 8.93
N PRO A 109 -1.98 6.72 9.43
CA PRO A 109 -3.14 6.49 8.57
C PRO A 109 -3.19 7.37 7.32
N ASP A 110 -2.79 8.63 7.46
CA ASP A 110 -2.80 9.63 6.39
C ASP A 110 -1.47 9.73 5.61
N TRP A 111 -0.60 8.73 5.72
CA TRP A 111 0.76 8.75 5.18
C TRP A 111 0.85 9.10 3.69
N LEU A 112 -0.19 8.74 2.92
CA LEU A 112 -0.22 8.99 1.48
C LEU A 112 -0.67 10.43 1.17
N VAL A 113 -1.50 11.05 2.02
CA VAL A 113 -2.11 12.36 1.76
C VAL A 113 -1.06 13.47 1.57
N PRO A 114 -0.08 13.67 2.45
CA PRO A 114 0.93 14.70 2.25
C PRO A 114 1.94 14.29 1.20
N GLY A 115 2.04 15.05 0.10
CA GLY A 115 3.12 14.93 -0.88
C GLY A 115 3.00 13.75 -1.86
N SER A 116 1.85 13.11 -1.99
CA SER A 116 1.61 12.19 -3.10
C SER A 116 1.22 12.94 -4.37
N VAL A 117 1.54 12.34 -5.51
CA VAL A 117 1.18 12.83 -6.85
C VAL A 117 0.14 11.88 -7.43
N TYR A 118 -0.99 12.43 -7.86
CA TYR A 118 -2.03 11.66 -8.54
C TYR A 118 -1.59 11.29 -9.96
N LEU A 119 -1.67 10.02 -10.31
CA LEU A 119 -1.27 9.47 -11.61
C LEU A 119 -2.46 9.10 -12.50
N GLY A 120 -3.68 9.48 -12.12
CA GLY A 120 -4.90 9.17 -12.85
C GLY A 120 -5.52 7.84 -12.45
N ARG A 121 -6.50 7.39 -13.23
CA ARG A 121 -7.20 6.11 -13.06
C ARG A 121 -6.55 5.03 -13.90
N ARG A 122 -6.47 3.80 -13.35
CA ARG A 122 -5.94 2.62 -14.05
C ARG A 122 -6.65 1.36 -13.59
N ASP A 123 -6.78 0.40 -14.51
CA ASP A 123 -7.16 -0.97 -14.14
C ASP A 123 -6.01 -1.67 -13.40
N ALA A 124 -6.36 -2.40 -12.36
CA ALA A 124 -5.44 -3.23 -11.59
C ALA A 124 -6.12 -4.56 -11.24
N GLY A 125 -5.99 -5.55 -12.13
CA GLY A 125 -6.56 -6.89 -11.92
C GLY A 125 -8.09 -6.90 -11.88
N GLY A 126 -8.73 -6.06 -12.72
CA GLY A 126 -10.18 -5.92 -12.81
C GLY A 126 -10.78 -4.91 -11.83
N PHE A 127 -9.95 -4.21 -11.07
CA PHE A 127 -10.38 -3.09 -10.23
C PHE A 127 -10.06 -1.76 -10.92
N ASP A 128 -11.04 -0.86 -10.96
CA ASP A 128 -10.83 0.51 -11.40
C ASP A 128 -10.24 1.32 -10.23
N CYS A 129 -8.99 1.75 -10.37
CA CYS A 129 -8.24 2.33 -9.27
C CYS A 129 -7.84 3.78 -9.52
N HIS A 130 -7.96 4.61 -8.50
CA HIS A 130 -7.13 5.80 -8.38
C HIS A 130 -5.69 5.37 -8.08
N VAL A 131 -4.72 6.07 -8.69
CA VAL A 131 -3.30 5.73 -8.54
C VAL A 131 -2.52 6.95 -8.08
N TRP A 132 -1.69 6.77 -7.06
CA TRP A 132 -0.79 7.80 -6.57
C TRP A 132 0.64 7.28 -6.49
N ALA A 133 1.60 8.16 -6.76
CA ALA A 133 3.01 7.94 -6.42
C ALA A 133 3.38 8.80 -5.22
N LYS A 134 4.26 8.29 -4.37
CA LYS A 134 4.86 9.06 -3.28
C LYS A 134 6.37 8.91 -3.26
N ALA A 135 7.07 10.03 -3.47
CA ALA A 135 8.50 10.22 -3.26
C ALA A 135 9.38 9.10 -3.87
N ASP A 136 9.21 8.73 -5.12
CA ASP A 136 9.96 7.64 -5.79
C ASP A 136 10.04 6.32 -4.98
N PHE A 137 9.19 6.19 -3.95
CA PHE A 137 9.19 5.09 -3.03
C PHE A 137 8.13 4.05 -3.34
N ILE A 138 6.90 4.50 -3.60
CA ILE A 138 5.76 3.61 -3.74
C ILE A 138 4.75 4.16 -4.75
N THR A 139 4.17 3.27 -5.55
CA THR A 139 2.96 3.51 -6.32
C THR A 139 1.81 2.76 -5.67
N TYR A 140 0.76 3.46 -5.28
CA TYR A 140 -0.37 2.95 -4.53
C TYR A 140 -1.65 2.97 -5.36
N TYR A 141 -2.41 1.89 -5.32
CA TYR A 141 -3.65 1.71 -6.07
C TYR A 141 -4.83 1.51 -5.12
N GLU A 142 -5.82 2.38 -5.20
CA GLU A 142 -7.05 2.36 -4.39
C GLU A 142 -8.26 2.15 -5.30
N ASP A 143 -9.08 1.15 -4.99
CA ASP A 143 -10.35 0.94 -5.71
C ASP A 143 -11.27 2.16 -5.57
N VAL A 144 -11.69 2.70 -6.71
CA VAL A 144 -12.53 3.91 -6.80
C VAL A 144 -13.82 3.76 -5.98
N ARG A 145 -14.40 2.57 -5.97
CA ARG A 145 -15.71 2.30 -5.37
C ARG A 145 -15.63 2.05 -3.86
N THR A 146 -14.70 1.20 -3.43
CA THR A 146 -14.63 0.75 -2.02
C THR A 146 -13.68 1.57 -1.17
N LYS A 147 -12.82 2.37 -1.82
CA LYS A 147 -11.75 3.15 -1.18
C LYS A 147 -10.75 2.28 -0.42
N ARG A 148 -10.60 1.03 -0.86
CA ARG A 148 -9.66 0.08 -0.26
C ARG A 148 -8.42 -0.08 -1.12
N PRO A 149 -7.28 -0.39 -0.51
CA PRO A 149 -6.07 -0.69 -1.27
C PRO A 149 -6.29 -1.96 -2.11
N VAL A 150 -5.82 -1.94 -3.36
CA VAL A 150 -5.81 -3.09 -4.27
C VAL A 150 -4.41 -3.66 -4.40
N LYS A 151 -3.43 -2.79 -4.58
CA LYS A 151 -2.01 -3.15 -4.58
C LYS A 151 -1.13 -1.92 -4.35
N TRP A 152 0.09 -2.18 -3.98
CA TRP A 152 1.16 -1.20 -4.03
C TRP A 152 2.44 -1.80 -4.62
N VAL A 153 3.21 -0.94 -5.28
CA VAL A 153 4.46 -1.30 -5.95
C VAL A 153 5.56 -0.44 -5.35
N PHE A 154 6.54 -1.08 -4.75
CA PHE A 154 7.71 -0.40 -4.18
C PHE A 154 8.76 -0.12 -5.25
N TYR A 155 9.59 0.89 -5.03
CA TYR A 155 10.72 1.24 -5.91
C TYR A 155 11.70 0.08 -6.14
N THR A 156 11.79 -0.86 -5.20
CA THR A 156 12.61 -2.08 -5.31
C THR A 156 12.06 -3.10 -6.31
N GLY A 157 10.87 -2.86 -6.89
CA GLY A 157 10.15 -3.81 -7.73
C GLY A 157 9.29 -4.81 -6.95
N ARG A 158 9.27 -4.74 -5.61
CA ARG A 158 8.36 -5.55 -4.80
C ARG A 158 6.92 -5.10 -5.01
N ILE A 159 6.02 -6.05 -5.21
CA ILE A 159 4.58 -5.81 -5.38
C ILE A 159 3.83 -6.49 -4.24
N ALA A 160 2.90 -5.77 -3.62
CA ALA A 160 1.94 -6.32 -2.67
C ALA A 160 0.54 -6.27 -3.31
N TYR A 161 -0.06 -7.41 -3.54
CA TYR A 161 -1.47 -7.53 -3.95
C TYR A 161 -2.33 -7.77 -2.72
N VAL A 162 -3.36 -6.94 -2.52
CA VAL A 162 -4.26 -7.06 -1.37
C VAL A 162 -5.34 -8.07 -1.68
N MET A 163 -5.29 -9.23 -1.03
CA MET A 163 -6.23 -10.33 -1.23
C MET A 163 -7.46 -10.22 -0.34
N SER A 164 -7.29 -9.68 0.88
CA SER A 164 -8.40 -9.30 1.77
C SER A 164 -8.01 -8.08 2.60
N PHE A 165 -9.02 -7.32 3.06
CA PHE A 165 -8.83 -6.13 3.87
C PHE A 165 -9.97 -5.99 4.87
N GLU A 166 -9.70 -6.24 6.15
CA GLU A 166 -10.66 -6.32 7.24
C GLU A 166 -10.48 -5.12 8.18
N VAL A 167 -11.35 -4.13 8.06
CA VAL A 167 -11.32 -2.91 8.87
C VAL A 167 -11.70 -3.23 10.31
N GLY A 168 -10.94 -2.70 11.28
CA GLY A 168 -11.18 -2.86 12.71
C GLY A 168 -10.68 -4.18 13.29
N ALA A 169 -10.13 -5.08 12.48
CA ALA A 169 -9.54 -6.31 12.97
C ALA A 169 -8.22 -6.02 13.72
N VAL A 170 -8.03 -6.64 14.87
CA VAL A 170 -6.86 -6.50 15.73
C VAL A 170 -6.57 -7.81 16.45
N LEU A 171 -5.29 -8.07 16.68
CA LEU A 171 -4.84 -9.22 17.49
C LEU A 171 -4.97 -8.95 18.99
N GLU A 172 -5.05 -10.02 19.78
CA GLU A 172 -4.90 -9.94 21.24
C GLU A 172 -3.50 -9.40 21.59
N ASP A 173 -3.41 -8.67 22.71
CA ASP A 173 -2.17 -7.96 23.07
C ASP A 173 -0.93 -8.87 23.20
N ALA A 174 -1.11 -10.12 23.61
CA ALA A 174 -0.02 -11.08 23.75
C ALA A 174 0.61 -11.47 22.40
N GLU A 175 -0.16 -11.42 21.32
CA GLU A 175 0.31 -11.83 19.97
C GLU A 175 1.22 -10.80 19.31
N TRP A 176 1.24 -9.58 19.84
CA TRP A 176 2.12 -8.49 19.36
C TRP A 176 3.52 -8.55 19.96
N GLN A 177 3.74 -9.37 20.98
CA GLN A 177 5.01 -9.38 21.70
C GLN A 177 6.04 -10.23 20.96
N ALA A 178 7.19 -9.63 20.67
CA ALA A 178 8.34 -10.39 20.24
C ALA A 178 8.76 -11.38 21.34
N PRO A 179 9.27 -12.56 20.99
CA PRO A 179 9.71 -13.56 21.97
C PRO A 179 10.76 -13.04 22.94
N GLU A 180 10.77 -13.57 24.18
CA GLU A 180 11.69 -13.15 25.24
C GLU A 180 13.17 -13.17 24.80
N TYR A 181 13.58 -14.15 23.98
CA TYR A 181 14.95 -14.25 23.48
C TYR A 181 15.37 -13.08 22.57
N CYS A 182 14.43 -12.31 22.03
CA CYS A 182 14.74 -11.09 21.28
C CYS A 182 15.30 -9.97 22.16
N PHE A 183 15.12 -10.04 23.49
CA PHE A 183 15.52 -9.01 24.45
C PHE A 183 16.77 -9.40 25.26
N THR A 184 17.33 -10.58 25.05
CA THR A 184 18.55 -11.03 25.74
C THR A 184 19.80 -10.50 25.04
N LYS A 185 20.93 -10.37 25.77
CA LYS A 185 22.23 -9.92 25.21
C LYS A 185 22.77 -10.85 24.12
N ASP A 186 22.42 -12.13 24.17
CA ASP A 186 22.73 -13.14 23.18
C ASP A 186 21.73 -13.15 22.02
N GLY A 187 20.88 -12.11 21.96
CA GLY A 187 19.71 -11.93 21.11
C GLY A 187 19.69 -12.82 19.90
N GLY A 188 18.87 -13.87 19.92
CA GLY A 188 18.70 -14.91 18.92
C GLY A 188 19.85 -15.18 17.93
N LEU A 189 20.02 -16.38 17.50
CA LEU A 189 21.02 -16.71 16.47
C LEU A 189 20.79 -15.84 15.23
N PRO A 190 21.85 -15.37 14.53
CA PRO A 190 21.69 -14.73 13.22
C PRO A 190 20.93 -15.68 12.28
N ASP A 191 19.92 -15.20 11.59
CA ASP A 191 19.20 -16.00 10.62
C ASP A 191 20.08 -16.15 9.36
N PRO A 192 20.51 -17.38 9.00
CA PRO A 192 21.38 -17.60 7.84
C PRO A 192 20.69 -17.29 6.51
N ASP A 193 19.33 -17.24 6.45
CA ASP A 193 18.58 -16.94 5.23
C ASP A 193 18.49 -15.44 4.94
N LEU A 194 18.78 -14.57 5.92
CA LEU A 194 18.84 -13.13 5.70
C LEU A 194 19.93 -12.68 4.73
N SER A 195 20.95 -13.51 4.50
CA SER A 195 22.00 -13.25 3.52
C SER A 195 21.55 -13.39 2.06
N ARG A 196 20.35 -13.91 1.80
CA ARG A 196 19.83 -14.19 0.45
C ARG A 196 19.07 -13.01 -0.19
N GLY A 197 19.35 -11.79 0.21
CA GLY A 197 18.84 -10.60 -0.49
C GLY A 197 17.40 -10.19 -0.14
N HIS A 198 16.88 -10.64 0.97
CA HIS A 198 15.65 -10.10 1.54
C HIS A 198 15.98 -8.79 2.26
N ASP A 199 15.88 -7.67 1.52
CA ASP A 199 15.86 -6.35 2.15
C ASP A 199 14.55 -6.24 2.92
N GLU A 200 14.65 -6.38 4.24
CA GLU A 200 13.56 -6.71 5.14
C GLU A 200 12.74 -5.51 5.59
N SER A 201 13.20 -4.30 5.33
CA SER A 201 12.39 -3.15 5.66
C SER A 201 11.38 -2.90 4.53
N PHE A 202 10.11 -3.03 4.83
CA PHE A 202 9.02 -2.57 3.96
C PHE A 202 9.09 -1.05 3.75
N ILE A 203 9.85 -0.32 4.58
CA ILE A 203 9.97 1.14 4.54
C ILE A 203 11.44 1.53 4.44
N PRO A 204 11.91 2.11 3.33
CA PRO A 204 13.27 2.67 3.25
C PRO A 204 13.42 3.87 4.17
N ARG A 205 14.60 4.02 4.74
CA ARG A 205 15.00 5.13 5.61
C ARG A 205 14.88 6.53 4.97
N SER A 206 14.66 6.61 3.65
CA SER A 206 14.67 7.87 2.89
C SER A 206 13.30 8.52 2.70
N VAL A 207 12.22 7.96 3.24
CA VAL A 207 10.83 8.37 2.91
C VAL A 207 10.10 9.00 4.10
N LEU A 208 10.81 9.23 5.19
CA LEU A 208 10.22 9.76 6.42
C LEU A 208 10.79 11.11 6.78
#